data_3e3dd8d5a4582ab4667430b4d3fefbfd
#
_entry.id   3e3dd8d5a4582ab4667430b4d3fefbfd
#
_cell.length_a   1.000
_cell.length_b   1.000
_cell.length_c   1.000
_cell.angle_alpha   90.00
_cell.angle_beta   90.00
_cell.angle_gamma   90.00
#
_symmetry.space_group_name_H-M   'P 1'
#
loop_
_entity.id
_entity.type
_entity.pdbx_description
1 polymer ?
#
loop_
_entity_poly.entity_id
_entity_poly.type
_entity_poly.pdbx_seq_one_letter_code
_entity_poly.pdbx_strand_id
1 'polypeptide(L)'
;MVKLFQLQLEHYEKVEGKSLSLEGKANQLSTMIRQNLPAAMQGMVVIPLFAGFDLREKIGRIFQYDVTGGRYEEKSFATTGSGSLHATTVIKLGFEMELSSSDATELAANAIFEASEEDSATGGPDLIRDVFPTISLITQDGYSPVPHSDVSSIFNRIIE
;
A
#
# COMPACT_ATOMS: atom_id res chain seq x y z
N MET A 1 -10.03 3.04 10.69
CA MET A 1 -10.18 1.75 9.99
C MET A 1 -9.02 0.79 10.29
N VAL A 2 -7.74 1.15 10.05
CA VAL A 2 -6.58 0.23 10.23
C VAL A 2 -6.51 -0.39 11.63
N LYS A 3 -6.53 0.42 12.70
CA LYS A 3 -6.50 -0.10 14.09
C LYS A 3 -7.64 -1.06 14.41
N LEU A 4 -8.85 -0.79 13.90
CA LEU A 4 -10.00 -1.67 14.10
C LEU A 4 -9.81 -2.98 13.33
N PHE A 5 -9.26 -2.91 12.13
CA PHE A 5 -8.93 -4.10 11.34
C PHE A 5 -7.91 -4.99 12.06
N GLN A 6 -6.82 -4.41 12.56
CA GLN A 6 -5.83 -5.13 13.36
C GLN A 6 -6.46 -5.80 14.57
N LEU A 7 -7.27 -5.06 15.34
CA LEU A 7 -7.96 -5.61 16.51
C LEU A 7 -8.88 -6.78 16.17
N GLN A 8 -9.61 -6.70 15.06
CA GLN A 8 -10.48 -7.80 14.60
C GLN A 8 -9.67 -9.04 14.20
N LEU A 9 -8.53 -8.87 13.56
CA LEU A 9 -7.64 -9.99 13.22
C LEU A 9 -7.05 -10.65 14.47
N GLU A 10 -6.59 -9.84 15.43
CA GLU A 10 -6.08 -10.35 16.70
C GLU A 10 -7.17 -11.07 17.52
N HIS A 11 -8.38 -10.52 17.54
CA HIS A 11 -9.51 -11.16 18.20
C HIS A 11 -9.84 -12.51 17.57
N TYR A 12 -9.90 -12.57 16.24
CA TYR A 12 -10.13 -13.80 15.50
C TYR A 12 -9.07 -14.86 15.87
N GLU A 13 -7.80 -14.48 15.85
CA GLU A 13 -6.70 -15.40 16.17
C GLU A 13 -6.78 -15.93 17.60
N LYS A 14 -7.15 -15.08 18.56
CA LYS A 14 -7.33 -15.50 19.96
C LYS A 14 -8.50 -16.44 20.15
N VAL A 15 -9.61 -16.25 19.43
CA VAL A 15 -10.81 -17.08 19.55
C VAL A 15 -10.64 -18.42 18.83
N GLU A 16 -10.10 -18.39 17.61
CA GLU A 16 -10.00 -19.56 16.74
C GLU A 16 -8.68 -20.35 16.93
N GLY A 17 -7.71 -19.78 17.66
CA GLY A 17 -6.40 -20.38 17.90
C GLY A 17 -5.50 -20.45 16.65
N LYS A 18 -5.89 -19.78 15.57
CA LYS A 18 -5.14 -19.70 14.30
C LYS A 18 -5.38 -18.39 13.59
N SER A 19 -4.38 -17.91 12.89
CA SER A 19 -4.50 -16.73 12.03
C SER A 19 -5.32 -17.02 10.77
N LEU A 20 -6.04 -15.99 10.29
CA LEU A 20 -6.63 -16.00 8.96
C LEU A 20 -5.55 -16.12 7.88
N SER A 21 -5.87 -16.81 6.78
CA SER A 21 -5.06 -16.73 5.56
C SER A 21 -4.99 -15.30 5.04
N LEU A 22 -4.01 -14.99 4.19
CA LEU A 22 -3.89 -13.67 3.60
C LEU A 22 -5.18 -13.27 2.87
N GLU A 23 -5.76 -14.19 2.12
CA GLU A 23 -7.04 -13.98 1.45
C GLU A 23 -8.20 -13.79 2.45
N GLY A 24 -8.22 -14.54 3.55
CA GLY A 24 -9.19 -14.36 4.63
C GLY A 24 -9.10 -12.96 5.25
N LYS A 25 -7.89 -12.45 5.47
CA LYS A 25 -7.65 -11.07 5.93
C LYS A 25 -8.16 -10.06 4.90
N ALA A 26 -7.89 -10.28 3.61
CA ALA A 26 -8.38 -9.42 2.53
C ALA A 26 -9.92 -9.39 2.46
N ASN A 27 -10.59 -10.54 2.65
CA ASN A 27 -12.05 -10.63 2.72
C ASN A 27 -12.63 -9.91 3.95
N GLN A 28 -11.96 -10.00 5.10
CA GLN A 28 -12.35 -9.27 6.31
C GLN A 28 -12.32 -7.75 6.08
N LEU A 29 -11.27 -7.25 5.41
CA LEU A 29 -11.18 -5.83 5.05
C LEU A 29 -12.30 -5.42 4.08
N SER A 30 -12.62 -6.24 3.07
CA SER A 30 -13.76 -6.04 2.17
C SER A 30 -15.07 -5.87 2.95
N THR A 31 -15.32 -6.73 3.94
CA THR A 31 -16.50 -6.65 4.81
C THR A 31 -16.53 -5.34 5.61
N MET A 32 -15.40 -4.91 6.15
CA MET A 32 -15.30 -3.65 6.89
C MET A 32 -15.57 -2.43 6.00
N ILE A 33 -15.05 -2.41 4.77
CA ILE A 33 -15.32 -1.33 3.81
C ILE A 33 -16.81 -1.27 3.50
N ARG A 34 -17.43 -2.41 3.23
CA ARG A 34 -18.88 -2.51 2.95
C ARG A 34 -19.73 -2.00 4.12
N GLN A 35 -19.36 -2.35 5.34
CA GLN A 35 -20.03 -1.85 6.55
C GLN A 35 -19.88 -0.34 6.73
N ASN A 36 -18.79 0.25 6.20
CA ASN A 36 -18.55 1.69 6.24
C ASN A 36 -19.23 2.48 5.11
N LEU A 37 -19.96 1.81 4.21
CA LEU A 37 -20.61 2.46 3.07
C LEU A 37 -21.54 3.63 3.47
N PRO A 38 -22.32 3.56 4.57
CA PRO A 38 -23.13 4.72 4.99
C PRO A 38 -22.30 5.97 5.33
N ALA A 39 -21.11 5.79 5.90
CA ALA A 39 -20.19 6.89 6.18
C ALA A 39 -19.52 7.40 4.88
N ALA A 40 -19.20 6.51 3.95
CA ALA A 40 -18.68 6.87 2.64
C ALA A 40 -19.67 7.71 1.84
N MET A 41 -20.96 7.41 1.91
CA MET A 41 -22.03 8.20 1.30
C MET A 41 -22.14 9.63 1.86
N GLN A 42 -21.57 9.89 3.05
CA GLN A 42 -21.45 11.19 3.67
C GLN A 42 -20.10 11.88 3.42
N GLY A 43 -19.31 11.37 2.49
CA GLY A 43 -18.00 11.93 2.10
C GLY A 43 -16.80 11.35 2.88
N MET A 44 -17.01 10.44 3.84
CA MET A 44 -15.92 9.78 4.57
C MET A 44 -15.41 8.54 3.83
N VAL A 45 -14.94 8.75 2.60
CA VAL A 45 -14.48 7.68 1.72
C VAL A 45 -13.06 7.23 2.10
N VAL A 46 -12.86 5.92 2.17
CA VAL A 46 -11.55 5.28 2.29
C VAL A 46 -11.46 4.16 1.26
N ILE A 47 -10.47 4.23 0.38
CA ILE A 47 -10.19 3.21 -0.64
C ILE A 47 -8.77 2.68 -0.37
N PRO A 48 -8.62 1.63 0.46
CA PRO A 48 -7.32 1.13 0.85
C PRO A 48 -6.72 0.22 -0.23
N LEU A 49 -5.39 0.04 -0.14
CA LEU A 49 -4.68 -1.11 -0.67
C LEU A 49 -4.37 -2.06 0.49
N PHE A 50 -4.41 -3.34 0.24
CA PHE A 50 -3.95 -4.36 1.18
C PHE A 50 -2.92 -5.24 0.49
N ALA A 51 -1.72 -5.27 1.03
CA ALA A 51 -0.64 -6.10 0.52
C ALA A 51 -0.15 -7.06 1.61
N GLY A 52 0.35 -8.19 1.18
CA GLY A 52 0.91 -9.19 2.09
C GLY A 52 1.73 -10.24 1.33
N PHE A 53 2.53 -10.99 2.06
CA PHE A 53 3.23 -12.16 1.55
C PHE A 53 2.46 -13.42 1.95
N ASP A 54 2.01 -14.19 0.97
CA ASP A 54 1.34 -15.46 1.21
C ASP A 54 2.39 -16.55 1.46
N LEU A 55 2.51 -16.96 2.73
CA LEU A 55 3.49 -17.97 3.14
C LEU A 55 3.20 -19.37 2.57
N ARG A 56 1.99 -19.66 2.11
CA ARG A 56 1.62 -20.95 1.51
C ARG A 56 2.02 -20.99 0.03
N GLU A 57 1.65 -19.93 -0.70
CA GLU A 57 1.96 -19.80 -2.12
C GLU A 57 3.37 -19.25 -2.36
N LYS A 58 4.02 -18.70 -1.32
CA LYS A 58 5.35 -18.07 -1.35
C LYS A 58 5.45 -16.91 -2.34
N ILE A 59 4.39 -16.11 -2.41
CA ILE A 59 4.30 -14.94 -3.31
C ILE A 59 3.78 -13.71 -2.57
N GLY A 60 4.19 -12.53 -3.03
CA GLY A 60 3.56 -11.28 -2.66
C GLY A 60 2.20 -11.14 -3.36
N ARG A 61 1.18 -10.68 -2.64
CA ARG A 61 -0.16 -10.44 -3.19
C ARG A 61 -0.63 -9.06 -2.82
N ILE A 62 -1.30 -8.39 -3.77
CA ILE A 62 -1.85 -7.04 -3.60
C ILE A 62 -3.34 -7.10 -3.91
N PHE A 63 -4.13 -6.49 -3.03
CA PHE A 63 -5.58 -6.37 -3.19
C PHE A 63 -5.98 -4.90 -3.20
N GLN A 64 -6.69 -4.51 -4.23
CA GLN A 64 -7.33 -3.21 -4.35
C GLN A 64 -8.81 -3.32 -4.01
N TYR A 65 -9.38 -2.25 -3.48
CA TYR A 65 -10.79 -2.21 -3.11
C TYR A 65 -11.49 -1.05 -3.77
N ASP A 66 -12.79 -1.19 -3.96
CA ASP A 66 -13.67 -0.08 -4.26
C ASP A 66 -14.45 0.38 -3.01
N VAL A 67 -15.16 1.48 -3.13
CA VAL A 67 -15.93 2.08 -2.03
C VAL A 67 -17.06 1.18 -1.52
N THR A 68 -17.52 0.22 -2.32
CA THR A 68 -18.59 -0.72 -1.97
C THR A 68 -18.07 -1.99 -1.30
N GLY A 69 -16.75 -2.11 -1.17
CA GLY A 69 -16.09 -3.30 -0.63
C GLY A 69 -15.83 -4.38 -1.67
N GLY A 70 -15.92 -4.07 -2.96
CA GLY A 70 -15.39 -4.93 -4.02
C GLY A 70 -13.89 -5.12 -3.83
N ARG A 71 -13.41 -6.36 -3.97
CA ARG A 71 -12.00 -6.73 -3.79
C ARG A 71 -11.44 -7.27 -5.11
N TYR A 72 -10.36 -6.70 -5.55
CA TYR A 72 -9.68 -7.06 -6.79
C TYR A 72 -8.23 -7.40 -6.47
N GLU A 73 -7.76 -8.56 -6.90
CA GLU A 73 -6.37 -8.95 -6.78
C GLU A 73 -5.58 -8.46 -7.98
N GLU A 74 -4.56 -7.66 -7.72
CA GLU A 74 -3.67 -7.12 -8.75
C GLU A 74 -2.43 -8.02 -8.91
N LYS A 75 -2.07 -8.28 -10.17
CA LYS A 75 -0.99 -9.23 -10.49
C LYS A 75 0.41 -8.63 -10.38
N SER A 76 0.54 -7.32 -10.46
CA SER A 76 1.83 -6.65 -10.55
C SER A 76 1.97 -5.49 -9.57
N PHE A 77 1.11 -4.51 -9.65
CA PHE A 77 1.12 -3.33 -8.79
C PHE A 77 -0.27 -2.74 -8.65
N ALA A 78 -0.44 -1.86 -7.67
CA ALA A 78 -1.66 -1.10 -7.47
C ALA A 78 -1.36 0.31 -6.98
N THR A 79 -2.21 1.26 -7.32
CA THR A 79 -2.14 2.63 -6.86
C THR A 79 -3.51 3.10 -6.36
N THR A 80 -3.54 4.01 -5.41
CA THR A 80 -4.77 4.64 -4.90
C THR A 80 -4.49 6.07 -4.47
N GLY A 81 -5.53 6.87 -4.38
CA GLY A 81 -5.42 8.30 -4.05
C GLY A 81 -5.59 9.19 -5.29
N SER A 82 -5.61 10.50 -5.08
CA SER A 82 -5.81 11.51 -6.14
C SER A 82 -4.71 11.48 -7.21
N GLY A 83 -3.45 11.30 -6.79
CA GLY A 83 -2.29 11.18 -7.70
C GLY A 83 -2.10 9.79 -8.33
N SER A 84 -3.03 8.85 -8.12
CA SER A 84 -2.88 7.46 -8.57
C SER A 84 -2.67 7.29 -10.07
N LEU A 85 -3.23 8.17 -10.91
CA LEU A 85 -3.06 8.13 -12.36
C LEU A 85 -1.59 8.36 -12.75
N HIS A 86 -0.95 9.35 -12.13
CA HIS A 86 0.45 9.71 -12.38
C HIS A 86 1.38 8.61 -11.85
N ALA A 87 1.18 8.18 -10.61
CA ALA A 87 1.92 7.05 -10.03
C ALA A 87 1.81 5.76 -10.87
N THR A 88 0.60 5.43 -11.35
CA THR A 88 0.38 4.28 -12.24
C THR A 88 1.22 4.37 -13.51
N THR A 89 1.31 5.55 -14.10
CA THR A 89 2.06 5.76 -15.34
C THR A 89 3.55 5.48 -15.13
N VAL A 90 4.12 6.03 -14.06
CA VAL A 90 5.53 5.82 -13.72
C VAL A 90 5.82 4.35 -13.44
N ILE A 91 5.01 3.72 -12.58
CA ILE A 91 5.20 2.31 -12.24
C ILE A 91 5.08 1.44 -13.49
N LYS A 92 4.09 1.69 -14.34
CA LYS A 92 3.88 0.90 -15.57
C LYS A 92 5.05 0.98 -16.55
N LEU A 93 5.77 2.09 -16.58
CA LEU A 93 6.94 2.28 -17.44
C LEU A 93 8.21 1.62 -16.88
N GLY A 94 8.34 1.58 -15.55
CA GLY A 94 9.52 1.03 -14.88
C GLY A 94 9.35 -0.36 -14.29
N PHE A 95 8.14 -0.92 -14.32
CA PHE A 95 7.87 -2.23 -13.73
C PHE A 95 8.40 -3.36 -14.63
N GLU A 96 9.22 -4.20 -14.02
CA GLU A 96 9.67 -5.47 -14.59
C GLU A 96 9.34 -6.61 -13.61
N MET A 97 9.15 -7.81 -14.15
CA MET A 97 9.05 -9.01 -13.31
C MET A 97 10.39 -9.24 -12.61
N GLU A 98 10.33 -9.58 -11.33
CA GLU A 98 11.52 -9.89 -10.53
C GLU A 98 12.44 -8.69 -10.21
N LEU A 99 11.87 -7.48 -10.10
CA LEU A 99 12.62 -6.34 -9.57
C LEU A 99 13.22 -6.68 -8.18
N SER A 100 14.45 -6.25 -7.96
CA SER A 100 15.03 -6.31 -6.61
C SER A 100 14.24 -5.42 -5.63
N SER A 101 14.32 -5.71 -4.34
CA SER A 101 13.68 -4.85 -3.32
C SER A 101 14.17 -3.40 -3.39
N SER A 102 15.44 -3.19 -3.75
CA SER A 102 16.02 -1.85 -3.95
C SER A 102 15.37 -1.13 -5.13
N ASP A 103 15.31 -1.81 -6.30
CA ASP A 103 14.76 -1.23 -7.52
C ASP A 103 13.26 -0.97 -7.40
N ALA A 104 12.52 -1.88 -6.75
CA ALA A 104 11.11 -1.69 -6.45
C ALA A 104 10.86 -0.51 -5.50
N THR A 105 11.75 -0.31 -4.52
CA THR A 105 11.69 0.83 -3.59
C THR A 105 11.95 2.14 -4.34
N GLU A 106 12.94 2.18 -5.20
CA GLU A 106 13.27 3.35 -6.01
C GLU A 106 12.16 3.67 -7.02
N LEU A 107 11.60 2.65 -7.68
CA LEU A 107 10.44 2.83 -8.57
C LEU A 107 9.22 3.39 -7.83
N ALA A 108 8.93 2.90 -6.63
CA ALA A 108 7.84 3.40 -5.81
C ALA A 108 8.07 4.85 -5.36
N ALA A 109 9.32 5.20 -5.00
CA ALA A 109 9.70 6.57 -4.65
C ALA A 109 9.53 7.53 -5.84
N ASN A 110 10.01 7.15 -7.02
CA ASN A 110 9.81 7.92 -8.26
C ASN A 110 8.32 8.12 -8.57
N ALA A 111 7.51 7.08 -8.41
CA ALA A 111 6.07 7.15 -8.68
C ALA A 111 5.35 8.14 -7.74
N ILE A 112 5.74 8.19 -6.46
CA ILE A 112 5.19 9.16 -5.50
C ILE A 112 5.70 10.57 -5.79
N PHE A 113 6.97 10.72 -6.16
CA PHE A 113 7.55 12.01 -6.52
C PHE A 113 6.80 12.62 -7.71
N GLU A 114 6.71 11.92 -8.83
CA GLU A 114 6.00 12.36 -10.02
C GLU A 114 4.50 12.65 -9.74
N ALA A 115 3.86 11.80 -8.93
CA ALA A 115 2.49 12.05 -8.52
C ALA A 115 2.35 13.34 -7.70
N SER A 116 3.33 13.70 -6.88
CA SER A 116 3.30 14.92 -6.06
C SER A 116 3.56 16.19 -6.87
N GLU A 117 4.28 16.10 -7.99
CA GLU A 117 4.49 17.23 -8.89
C GLU A 117 3.21 17.58 -9.70
N GLU A 118 2.39 16.58 -10.00
CA GLU A 118 1.22 16.71 -10.85
C GLU A 118 -0.11 16.83 -10.08
N ASP A 119 -0.16 16.38 -8.84
CA ASP A 119 -1.36 16.37 -7.99
C ASP A 119 -1.14 17.12 -6.68
N SER A 120 -1.76 18.28 -6.54
CA SER A 120 -1.62 19.15 -5.36
C SER A 120 -2.13 18.53 -4.05
N ALA A 121 -2.90 17.45 -4.11
CA ALA A 121 -3.37 16.72 -2.93
C ALA A 121 -2.44 15.55 -2.53
N THR A 122 -1.45 15.23 -3.36
CA THR A 122 -0.42 14.24 -3.06
C THR A 122 0.79 14.93 -2.43
N GLY A 123 1.12 14.57 -1.19
CA GLY A 123 2.31 15.08 -0.48
C GLY A 123 3.59 14.49 -1.05
N GLY A 124 4.50 15.36 -1.48
CA GLY A 124 5.85 14.98 -1.92
C GLY A 124 6.89 15.07 -0.80
N PRO A 125 8.18 14.84 -1.13
CA PRO A 125 9.27 15.02 -0.19
C PRO A 125 9.45 16.51 0.17
N ASP A 126 9.69 16.80 1.45
CA ASP A 126 10.05 18.12 1.94
C ASP A 126 11.48 18.07 2.50
N LEU A 127 12.45 18.45 1.68
CA LEU A 127 13.88 18.44 2.03
C LEU A 127 14.22 19.41 3.17
N ILE A 128 13.46 20.50 3.29
CA ILE A 128 13.72 21.53 4.31
C ILE A 128 13.31 21.02 5.70
N ARG A 129 12.17 20.31 5.76
CA ARG A 129 11.64 19.76 7.01
C ARG A 129 12.07 18.33 7.28
N ASP A 130 12.86 17.74 6.38
CA ASP A 130 13.28 16.33 6.45
C ASP A 130 12.08 15.36 6.53
N VAL A 131 11.03 15.62 5.72
CA VAL A 131 9.83 14.80 5.65
C VAL A 131 9.77 14.08 4.31
N PHE A 132 9.70 12.76 4.37
CA PHE A 132 9.64 11.89 3.20
C PHE A 132 8.46 10.93 3.27
N PRO A 133 7.99 10.43 2.11
CA PRO A 133 7.02 9.34 2.07
C PRO A 133 7.49 8.12 2.86
N THR A 134 6.55 7.46 3.53
CA THR A 134 6.85 6.20 4.24
C THR A 134 6.87 5.05 3.25
N ILE A 135 7.98 4.32 3.21
CA ILE A 135 8.14 3.13 2.38
C ILE A 135 8.32 1.91 3.27
N SER A 136 7.71 0.80 2.89
CA SER A 136 7.81 -0.46 3.63
C SER A 136 7.94 -1.63 2.67
N LEU A 137 8.71 -2.62 3.08
CA LEU A 137 8.86 -3.89 2.40
C LEU A 137 8.04 -4.98 3.09
N ILE A 138 7.42 -5.84 2.29
CA ILE A 138 6.72 -7.02 2.77
C ILE A 138 7.28 -8.22 2.02
N THR A 139 8.00 -9.07 2.73
CA THR A 139 8.66 -10.25 2.19
C THR A 139 8.23 -11.52 2.95
N GLN A 140 8.83 -12.64 2.64
CA GLN A 140 8.66 -13.86 3.42
C GLN A 140 9.09 -13.72 4.90
N ASP A 141 10.01 -12.78 5.18
CA ASP A 141 10.51 -12.51 6.54
C ASP A 141 9.58 -11.55 7.31
N GLY A 142 8.53 -11.07 6.65
CA GLY A 142 7.51 -10.20 7.23
C GLY A 142 7.57 -8.75 6.75
N TYR A 143 7.01 -7.86 7.57
CA TYR A 143 6.95 -6.42 7.34
C TYR A 143 8.22 -5.74 7.86
N SER A 144 8.81 -4.89 7.06
CA SER A 144 10.00 -4.09 7.40
C SER A 144 9.86 -2.66 6.85
N PRO A 145 9.89 -1.62 7.69
CA PRO A 145 9.95 -0.25 7.19
C PRO A 145 11.34 0.00 6.58
N VAL A 146 11.38 0.72 5.46
CA VAL A 146 12.63 1.23 4.89
C VAL A 146 13.15 2.34 5.81
N PRO A 147 14.43 2.32 6.23
CA PRO A 147 14.98 3.35 7.09
C PRO A 147 14.84 4.75 6.49
N HIS A 148 14.58 5.73 7.33
CA HIS A 148 14.44 7.13 6.90
C HIS A 148 15.67 7.65 6.12
N SER A 149 16.88 7.27 6.55
CA SER A 149 18.14 7.61 5.85
C SER A 149 18.16 7.11 4.41
N ASP A 150 17.65 5.91 4.18
CA ASP A 150 17.68 5.27 2.86
C ASP A 150 16.63 5.94 1.96
N VAL A 151 15.44 6.22 2.50
CA VAL A 151 14.39 6.97 1.78
C VAL A 151 14.87 8.36 1.43
N SER A 152 15.46 9.09 2.37
CA SER A 152 16.07 10.41 2.15
C SER A 152 17.12 10.37 1.03
N SER A 153 18.01 9.36 1.05
CA SER A 153 19.04 9.21 0.02
C SER A 153 18.45 8.95 -1.37
N ILE A 154 17.35 8.21 -1.46
CA ILE A 154 16.64 7.97 -2.73
C ILE A 154 16.06 9.27 -3.26
N PHE A 155 15.32 10.03 -2.44
CA PHE A 155 14.71 11.27 -2.87
C PHE A 155 15.72 12.36 -3.23
N ASN A 156 16.85 12.43 -2.53
CA ASN A 156 17.93 13.35 -2.90
C ASN A 156 18.46 13.06 -4.32
N ARG A 157 18.60 11.78 -4.70
CA ARG A 157 19.02 11.40 -6.07
C ARG A 157 17.95 11.67 -7.13
N ILE A 158 16.67 11.60 -6.77
CA ILE A 158 15.55 11.88 -7.71
C ILE A 158 15.46 13.38 -8.03
N ILE A 159 15.78 14.23 -7.06
CA ILE A 159 15.60 15.68 -7.14
C ILE A 159 16.84 16.37 -7.75
N GLU A 160 18.04 15.77 -7.67
CA GLU A 160 19.28 16.28 -8.30
C GLU A 160 19.22 16.15 -9.84
#